data_076270e649e56b13730ad74d57f0d1be
#
_entry.id   076270e649e56b13730ad74d57f0d1be
#
_cell.length_a   1.000
_cell.length_b   1.000
_cell.length_c   1.000
_cell.angle_alpha   90.00
_cell.angle_beta   90.00
_cell.angle_gamma   90.00
#
_symmetry.space_group_name_H-M   'P 1'
#
loop_
_entity.id
_entity.type
_entity.pdbx_description
1 polymer ?
#
loop_
_entity_poly.entity_id
_entity_poly.type
_entity_poly.pdbx_seq_one_letter_code
_entity_poly.pdbx_strand_id
1 'polypeptide(L)'
;MHLVIGAGEFLGNHVSAALAVQAPVIELNADADDETLGDAIKSVEVVHTCAETWSPAHRLRFRRDPPRLLNRVVQAARRAGVRRIVHVSTADVYGPDHIAKITERSKLRPTHAYERLKLFEESWLLESTQDLEVVVLRPARIFGPGENWMLPHLMRSMARGRVWLPGGGRVMQTFIAAEDVGRACLAAADRGKPGKAYLVGGFDATWRELLESSARAAGVGAEIISLPYDLAYLRALTAEAAAAAGAPVWPGVFAVDTIGKPHQVDDSHSRRELTWSPSVGSFEQLMPQMAAWLSELPGVEGRREPEAISPPNRSLS
;
A
#
# COMPACT_ATOMS: atom_id res chain seq x y z
N MET A 1 -13.66 0.09 21.34
CA MET A 1 -13.59 1.24 20.41
C MET A 1 -12.20 1.31 19.77
N HIS A 2 -12.13 1.63 18.49
CA HIS A 2 -10.87 1.72 17.74
C HIS A 2 -10.60 3.16 17.31
N LEU A 3 -9.32 3.53 17.18
CA LEU A 3 -8.86 4.78 16.56
C LEU A 3 -7.98 4.42 15.35
N VAL A 4 -8.24 5.02 14.21
CA VAL A 4 -7.39 4.88 13.00
C VAL A 4 -6.67 6.19 12.76
N ILE A 5 -5.34 6.16 12.81
CA ILE A 5 -4.44 7.26 12.46
C ILE A 5 -4.01 7.11 11.00
N GLY A 6 -4.23 8.13 10.19
CA GLY A 6 -4.08 8.11 8.73
C GLY A 6 -5.39 7.81 8.01
N ALA A 7 -6.53 7.99 8.69
CA ALA A 7 -7.83 8.05 8.04
C ALA A 7 -7.84 9.22 7.03
N GLY A 8 -8.51 9.04 5.88
CA GLY A 8 -8.41 10.01 4.78
C GLY A 8 -7.28 9.69 3.78
N GLU A 9 -6.32 8.85 4.15
CA GLU A 9 -5.35 8.25 3.23
C GLU A 9 -5.86 6.92 2.66
N PHE A 10 -5.23 6.44 1.57
CA PHE A 10 -5.64 5.21 0.88
C PHE A 10 -5.94 4.06 1.85
N LEU A 11 -4.93 3.62 2.60
CA LEU A 11 -5.06 2.44 3.45
C LEU A 11 -5.94 2.70 4.68
N GLY A 12 -5.81 3.89 5.29
CA GLY A 12 -6.58 4.26 6.48
C GLY A 12 -8.09 4.21 6.26
N ASN A 13 -8.56 4.65 5.09
CA ASN A 13 -9.98 4.56 4.71
C ASN A 13 -10.49 3.11 4.68
N HIS A 14 -9.72 2.19 4.08
CA HIS A 14 -10.08 0.77 4.02
C HIS A 14 -10.03 0.10 5.40
N VAL A 15 -9.05 0.46 6.23
CA VAL A 15 -8.96 -0.04 7.61
C VAL A 15 -10.14 0.45 8.44
N SER A 16 -10.46 1.75 8.37
CA SER A 16 -11.63 2.32 9.07
C SER A 16 -12.93 1.62 8.66
N ALA A 17 -13.15 1.47 7.36
CA ALA A 17 -14.34 0.79 6.85
C ALA A 17 -14.46 -0.67 7.33
N ALA A 18 -13.35 -1.41 7.33
CA ALA A 18 -13.34 -2.80 7.79
C ALA A 18 -13.60 -2.93 9.29
N LEU A 19 -13.05 -2.03 10.11
CA LEU A 19 -13.25 -2.00 11.56
C LEU A 19 -14.69 -1.58 11.92
N ALA A 20 -15.26 -0.61 11.21
CA ALA A 20 -16.60 -0.06 11.46
C ALA A 20 -17.72 -1.10 11.34
N VAL A 21 -17.47 -2.21 10.64
CA VAL A 21 -18.42 -3.34 10.55
C VAL A 21 -18.67 -3.99 11.91
N GLN A 22 -17.68 -3.98 12.81
CA GLN A 22 -17.73 -4.74 14.08
C GLN A 22 -17.65 -3.86 15.34
N ALA A 23 -17.11 -2.65 15.25
CA ALA A 23 -16.91 -1.78 16.40
C ALA A 23 -16.96 -0.30 16.02
N PRO A 24 -17.28 0.62 16.96
CA PRO A 24 -17.13 2.05 16.73
C PRO A 24 -15.68 2.43 16.43
N VAL A 25 -15.51 3.28 15.41
CA VAL A 25 -14.21 3.77 14.92
C VAL A 25 -14.17 5.29 15.03
N ILE A 26 -13.08 5.80 15.57
CA ILE A 26 -12.69 7.21 15.49
C ILE A 26 -11.64 7.32 14.38
N GLU A 27 -11.81 8.28 13.51
CA GLU A 27 -10.91 8.54 12.38
C GLU A 27 -10.11 9.82 12.64
N LEU A 28 -8.80 9.73 12.43
CA LEU A 28 -7.90 10.87 12.62
C LEU A 28 -6.86 10.94 11.51
N ASN A 29 -6.69 12.12 10.95
CA ASN A 29 -5.62 12.36 9.98
C ASN A 29 -4.23 12.35 10.66
N ALA A 30 -3.20 12.04 9.89
CA ALA A 30 -1.83 11.95 10.40
C ALA A 30 -1.26 13.30 10.90
N ASP A 31 -1.77 14.41 10.39
CA ASP A 31 -1.36 15.77 10.71
C ASP A 31 -2.17 16.42 11.86
N ALA A 32 -3.13 15.69 12.45
CA ALA A 32 -3.90 16.19 13.60
C ALA A 32 -2.97 16.65 14.72
N ASP A 33 -3.35 17.75 15.38
CA ASP A 33 -2.58 18.30 16.50
C ASP A 33 -2.67 17.45 17.79
N ASP A 34 -1.92 17.82 18.82
CA ASP A 34 -1.85 17.04 20.06
C ASP A 34 -3.14 17.13 20.89
N GLU A 35 -3.91 18.21 20.79
CA GLU A 35 -5.18 18.38 21.47
C GLU A 35 -6.22 17.45 20.85
N THR A 36 -6.38 17.51 19.54
CA THR A 36 -7.29 16.63 18.76
C THR A 36 -6.97 15.16 18.98
N LEU A 37 -5.69 14.77 18.92
CA LEU A 37 -5.25 13.41 19.21
C LEU A 37 -5.55 13.01 20.66
N GLY A 38 -5.31 13.94 21.62
CA GLY A 38 -5.57 13.71 23.04
C GLY A 38 -7.05 13.48 23.33
N ASP A 39 -7.93 14.20 22.65
CA ASP A 39 -9.38 14.03 22.80
C ASP A 39 -9.88 12.75 22.13
N ALA A 40 -9.43 12.48 20.93
CA ALA A 40 -9.83 11.29 20.17
C ALA A 40 -9.45 9.97 20.88
N ILE A 41 -8.34 9.94 21.61
CA ILE A 41 -7.80 8.69 22.19
C ILE A 41 -8.39 8.34 23.57
N LYS A 42 -9.10 9.27 24.25
CA LYS A 42 -9.56 9.09 25.66
C LYS A 42 -10.42 7.86 25.92
N SER A 43 -11.18 7.40 24.94
CA SER A 43 -12.11 6.25 25.09
C SER A 43 -11.72 5.08 24.20
N VAL A 44 -10.50 5.07 23.69
CA VAL A 44 -10.02 4.08 22.71
C VAL A 44 -9.32 2.92 23.41
N GLU A 45 -9.65 1.71 22.99
CA GLU A 45 -8.99 0.49 23.45
C GLU A 45 -7.81 0.09 22.54
N VAL A 46 -7.98 0.27 21.23
CA VAL A 46 -6.99 -0.11 20.21
C VAL A 46 -6.75 1.04 19.24
N VAL A 47 -5.48 1.37 19.02
CA VAL A 47 -5.05 2.34 17.99
C VAL A 47 -4.46 1.59 16.80
N HIS A 48 -4.90 1.93 15.59
CA HIS A 48 -4.34 1.46 14.33
C HIS A 48 -3.55 2.60 13.68
N THR A 49 -2.27 2.39 13.41
CA THR A 49 -1.43 3.38 12.75
C THR A 49 -1.21 2.97 11.30
N CYS A 50 -1.94 3.62 10.40
CA CYS A 50 -1.97 3.35 8.95
C CYS A 50 -1.37 4.51 8.13
N ALA A 51 -0.95 5.58 8.79
CA ALA A 51 -0.45 6.78 8.13
C ALA A 51 0.78 6.51 7.28
N GLU A 52 0.79 7.08 6.08
CA GLU A 52 1.95 7.10 5.21
C GLU A 52 2.89 8.23 5.63
N THR A 53 3.94 7.89 6.34
CA THR A 53 4.94 8.86 6.83
C THR A 53 6.05 9.14 5.82
N TRP A 54 6.03 8.45 4.67
CA TRP A 54 7.03 8.59 3.62
C TRP A 54 6.91 9.94 2.89
N SER A 55 8.06 10.59 2.70
CA SER A 55 8.21 11.72 1.80
C SER A 55 9.57 11.66 1.12
N PRO A 56 9.72 12.13 -0.13
CA PRO A 56 11.00 12.18 -0.82
C PRO A 56 12.09 12.94 -0.05
N ALA A 57 11.71 13.88 0.83
CA ALA A 57 12.63 14.60 1.71
C ALA A 57 13.31 13.70 2.76
N HIS A 58 12.73 12.54 3.09
CA HIS A 58 13.29 11.58 4.03
C HIS A 58 14.49 10.80 3.47
N ARG A 59 14.79 10.89 2.17
CA ARG A 59 15.93 10.21 1.52
C ARG A 59 17.29 10.48 2.18
N LEU A 60 17.45 11.60 2.88
CA LEU A 60 18.75 12.06 3.39
C LEU A 60 18.86 12.15 4.92
N ARG A 61 17.81 11.86 5.67
CA ARG A 61 17.81 12.06 7.14
C ARG A 61 17.25 10.85 7.88
N PHE A 62 17.95 9.72 7.88
CA PHE A 62 17.79 8.75 8.97
C PHE A 62 18.43 9.34 10.23
N ARG A 63 17.64 10.04 11.02
CA ARG A 63 18.05 10.52 12.33
C ARG A 63 17.69 9.48 13.38
N ARG A 64 18.48 9.43 14.46
CA ARG A 64 18.21 8.64 15.68
C ARG A 64 16.99 9.13 16.46
N ASP A 65 16.31 10.18 15.96
CA ASP A 65 15.12 10.75 16.60
C ASP A 65 13.94 9.82 16.39
N PRO A 66 13.06 9.61 17.38
CA PRO A 66 11.87 8.79 17.23
C PRO A 66 10.97 9.34 16.10
N PRO A 67 10.22 8.47 15.40
CA PRO A 67 9.25 8.91 14.40
C PRO A 67 8.23 9.83 15.06
N ARG A 68 8.15 11.10 14.64
CA ARG A 68 7.37 12.13 15.34
C ARG A 68 5.92 11.71 15.58
N LEU A 69 5.24 11.23 14.55
CA LEU A 69 3.85 10.81 14.66
C LEU A 69 3.70 9.64 15.65
N LEU A 70 4.49 8.58 15.49
CA LEU A 70 4.39 7.40 16.36
C LEU A 70 4.73 7.74 17.81
N ASN A 71 5.70 8.61 18.04
CA ASN A 71 6.01 9.07 19.40
C ASN A 71 4.84 9.82 20.04
N ARG A 72 4.18 10.73 19.30
CA ARG A 72 2.97 11.44 19.77
C ARG A 72 1.86 10.46 20.12
N VAL A 73 1.60 9.48 19.22
CA VAL A 73 0.59 8.45 19.41
C VAL A 73 0.90 7.59 20.64
N VAL A 74 2.13 7.13 20.80
CA VAL A 74 2.56 6.32 21.98
C VAL A 74 2.38 7.10 23.27
N GLN A 75 2.80 8.38 23.32
CA GLN A 75 2.63 9.21 24.52
C GLN A 75 1.16 9.45 24.86
N ALA A 76 0.31 9.68 23.85
CA ALA A 76 -1.13 9.84 24.05
C ALA A 76 -1.79 8.52 24.49
N ALA A 77 -1.43 7.40 23.87
CA ALA A 77 -1.92 6.07 24.20
C ALA A 77 -1.62 5.69 25.65
N ARG A 78 -0.40 5.94 26.11
CA ARG A 78 0.00 5.73 27.52
C ARG A 78 -0.84 6.54 28.50
N ARG A 79 -1.00 7.83 28.22
CA ARG A 79 -1.81 8.72 29.11
C ARG A 79 -3.26 8.30 29.16
N ALA A 80 -3.82 7.79 28.07
CA ALA A 80 -5.22 7.37 27.96
C ALA A 80 -5.46 5.92 28.42
N GLY A 81 -4.41 5.13 28.72
CA GLY A 81 -4.55 3.73 29.10
C GLY A 81 -4.98 2.83 27.95
N VAL A 82 -4.61 3.17 26.70
CA VAL A 82 -4.84 2.32 25.53
C VAL A 82 -4.18 0.97 25.73
N ARG A 83 -4.90 -0.11 25.43
CA ARG A 83 -4.39 -1.47 25.60
C ARG A 83 -3.39 -1.83 24.51
N ARG A 84 -3.70 -1.50 23.24
CA ARG A 84 -2.95 -2.04 22.08
C ARG A 84 -2.76 -1.03 20.97
N ILE A 85 -1.59 -1.11 20.33
CA ILE A 85 -1.30 -0.47 19.05
C ILE A 85 -1.11 -1.55 17.99
N VAL A 86 -1.86 -1.47 16.88
CA VAL A 86 -1.66 -2.26 15.67
C VAL A 86 -1.00 -1.35 14.63
N HIS A 87 0.27 -1.61 14.33
CA HIS A 87 1.04 -0.82 13.37
C HIS A 87 1.06 -1.49 12.00
N VAL A 88 0.65 -0.76 10.96
CA VAL A 88 0.74 -1.25 9.59
C VAL A 88 2.08 -0.81 8.98
N SER A 89 2.95 -1.78 8.80
CA SER A 89 4.24 -1.68 8.13
C SER A 89 4.14 -2.19 6.68
N THR A 90 5.13 -2.90 6.18
CA THR A 90 5.16 -3.48 4.82
C THR A 90 6.04 -4.73 4.77
N ALA A 91 5.71 -5.68 3.91
CA ALA A 91 6.61 -6.80 3.60
C ALA A 91 7.89 -6.37 2.86
N ASP A 92 7.96 -5.13 2.37
CA ASP A 92 9.17 -4.60 1.72
C ASP A 92 10.38 -4.50 2.66
N VAL A 93 10.17 -4.52 3.98
CA VAL A 93 11.29 -4.57 4.96
C VAL A 93 12.19 -5.78 4.80
N TYR A 94 11.72 -6.83 4.12
CA TYR A 94 12.55 -7.98 3.77
C TYR A 94 13.47 -7.70 2.58
N GLY A 95 13.21 -6.65 1.81
CA GLY A 95 13.97 -6.26 0.61
C GLY A 95 13.58 -7.06 -0.64
N PRO A 96 14.16 -6.73 -1.80
CA PRO A 96 13.68 -7.23 -3.09
C PRO A 96 14.34 -8.55 -3.56
N ASP A 97 15.38 -9.04 -2.92
CA ASP A 97 16.20 -10.15 -3.45
C ASP A 97 15.87 -11.51 -2.80
N HIS A 98 14.62 -11.96 -2.98
CA HIS A 98 14.17 -13.26 -2.47
C HIS A 98 13.90 -14.26 -3.60
N ILE A 99 14.68 -15.35 -3.65
CA ILE A 99 14.44 -16.47 -4.57
C ILE A 99 13.30 -17.36 -4.06
N ALA A 100 13.19 -17.54 -2.76
CA ALA A 100 12.11 -18.29 -2.11
C ALA A 100 11.04 -17.35 -1.57
N LYS A 101 9.84 -17.90 -1.26
CA LYS A 101 8.79 -17.12 -0.59
C LYS A 101 9.28 -16.57 0.76
N ILE A 102 8.96 -15.31 1.00
CA ILE A 102 9.25 -14.60 2.25
C ILE A 102 8.34 -15.17 3.34
N THR A 103 8.92 -15.47 4.49
CA THR A 103 8.22 -15.87 5.72
C THR A 103 8.58 -14.90 6.84
N GLU A 104 7.90 -14.97 7.97
CA GLU A 104 8.24 -14.15 9.15
C GLU A 104 9.65 -14.42 9.68
N ARG A 105 10.26 -15.57 9.33
CA ARG A 105 11.63 -15.95 9.71
C ARG A 105 12.69 -15.48 8.71
N SER A 106 12.27 -14.95 7.57
CA SER A 106 13.19 -14.42 6.56
C SER A 106 13.97 -13.24 7.12
N LYS A 107 15.21 -13.07 6.67
CA LYS A 107 16.07 -11.99 7.14
C LYS A 107 15.56 -10.66 6.59
N LEU A 108 15.43 -9.66 7.47
CA LEU A 108 15.14 -8.28 7.09
C LEU A 108 16.36 -7.68 6.38
N ARG A 109 16.15 -7.15 5.16
CA ARG A 109 17.21 -6.59 4.28
C ARG A 109 16.72 -5.36 3.52
N PRO A 110 16.29 -4.31 4.21
CA PRO A 110 15.78 -3.11 3.54
C PRO A 110 16.89 -2.46 2.70
N THR A 111 16.63 -2.24 1.42
CA THR A 111 17.57 -1.64 0.47
C THR A 111 17.21 -0.21 0.09
N HIS A 112 15.92 0.13 0.15
CA HIS A 112 15.40 1.45 -0.18
C HIS A 112 15.11 2.29 1.07
N ALA A 113 15.05 3.60 0.90
CA ALA A 113 14.82 4.52 2.02
C ALA A 113 13.44 4.29 2.68
N TYR A 114 12.41 4.00 1.88
CA TYR A 114 11.09 3.64 2.38
C TYR A 114 11.11 2.40 3.28
N GLU A 115 11.73 1.33 2.81
CA GLU A 115 11.87 0.07 3.54
C GLU A 115 12.61 0.26 4.89
N ARG A 116 13.70 1.05 4.85
CA ARG A 116 14.46 1.39 6.06
C ARG A 116 13.66 2.23 7.04
N LEU A 117 12.83 3.17 6.54
CA LEU A 117 11.95 3.96 7.38
C LEU A 117 10.92 3.08 8.08
N LYS A 118 10.22 2.21 7.33
CA LYS A 118 9.22 1.30 7.89
C LYS A 118 9.83 0.34 8.91
N LEU A 119 11.00 -0.23 8.63
CA LEU A 119 11.70 -1.08 9.60
C LEU A 119 12.14 -0.29 10.85
N PHE A 120 12.56 0.97 10.70
CA PHE A 120 12.87 1.83 11.83
C PHE A 120 11.64 2.11 12.70
N GLU A 121 10.49 2.40 12.09
CA GLU A 121 9.21 2.59 12.79
C GLU A 121 8.82 1.36 13.61
N GLU A 122 8.88 0.16 13.00
CA GLU A 122 8.63 -1.11 13.69
C GLU A 122 9.55 -1.31 14.90
N SER A 123 10.88 -1.20 14.66
CA SER A 123 11.87 -1.43 15.69
C SER A 123 11.71 -0.47 16.85
N TRP A 124 11.49 0.82 16.53
CA TRP A 124 11.27 1.84 17.54
C TRP A 124 10.01 1.55 18.38
N LEU A 125 8.89 1.18 17.76
CA LEU A 125 7.66 0.81 18.48
C LEU A 125 7.89 -0.39 19.39
N LEU A 126 8.49 -1.46 18.89
CA LEU A 126 8.71 -2.70 19.64
C LEU A 126 9.67 -2.52 20.82
N GLU A 127 10.70 -1.66 20.66
CA GLU A 127 11.70 -1.39 21.72
C GLU A 127 11.19 -0.38 22.76
N SER A 128 10.41 0.61 22.34
CA SER A 128 10.01 1.74 23.20
C SER A 128 8.72 1.51 23.98
N THR A 129 7.98 0.43 23.73
CA THR A 129 6.63 0.25 24.24
C THR A 129 6.42 -1.04 25.03
N GLN A 130 7.33 -1.34 25.97
CA GLN A 130 7.25 -2.53 26.83
C GLN A 130 5.98 -2.55 27.72
N ASP A 131 5.37 -1.39 27.95
CA ASP A 131 4.15 -1.17 28.72
C ASP A 131 2.86 -1.13 27.88
N LEU A 132 2.98 -1.18 26.55
CA LEU A 132 1.87 -1.24 25.61
C LEU A 132 1.95 -2.51 24.75
N GLU A 133 0.82 -3.12 24.47
CA GLU A 133 0.78 -4.20 23.49
C GLU A 133 0.97 -3.64 22.08
N VAL A 134 2.07 -3.97 21.43
CA VAL A 134 2.33 -3.61 20.03
C VAL A 134 2.27 -4.85 19.16
N VAL A 135 1.47 -4.78 18.10
CA VAL A 135 1.39 -5.79 17.04
C VAL A 135 1.69 -5.12 15.71
N VAL A 136 2.56 -5.72 14.91
CA VAL A 136 2.94 -5.20 13.59
C VAL A 136 2.33 -6.08 12.51
N LEU A 137 1.74 -5.46 11.49
CA LEU A 137 1.35 -6.13 10.25
C LEU A 137 2.29 -5.72 9.12
N ARG A 138 2.75 -6.70 8.34
CA ARG A 138 3.59 -6.51 7.14
C ARG A 138 2.81 -6.96 5.91
N PRO A 139 1.96 -6.10 5.34
CA PRO A 139 1.23 -6.43 4.13
C PRO A 139 2.17 -6.64 2.93
N ALA A 140 1.80 -7.57 2.05
CA ALA A 140 2.33 -7.70 0.70
C ALA A 140 1.93 -6.49 -0.16
N ARG A 141 1.98 -6.57 -1.50
CA ARG A 141 1.60 -5.48 -2.40
C ARG A 141 0.13 -5.14 -2.24
N ILE A 142 -0.15 -3.98 -1.64
CA ILE A 142 -1.55 -3.54 -1.42
C ILE A 142 -2.10 -2.95 -2.71
N PHE A 143 -3.31 -3.33 -3.07
CA PHE A 143 -4.06 -2.72 -4.16
C PHE A 143 -5.52 -2.48 -3.75
N GLY A 144 -6.15 -1.50 -4.38
CA GLY A 144 -7.54 -1.15 -4.10
C GLY A 144 -7.88 0.25 -4.60
N PRO A 145 -9.16 0.64 -4.58
CA PRO A 145 -9.58 2.00 -4.91
C PRO A 145 -8.90 3.02 -3.98
N GLY A 146 -8.41 4.12 -4.54
CA GLY A 146 -7.70 5.15 -3.78
C GLY A 146 -6.19 4.95 -3.67
N GLU A 147 -5.62 3.88 -4.27
CA GLU A 147 -4.17 3.74 -4.36
C GLU A 147 -3.58 4.96 -5.09
N ASN A 148 -2.58 5.60 -4.49
CA ASN A 148 -2.15 6.93 -4.92
C ASN A 148 -0.67 7.01 -5.33
N TRP A 149 0.03 5.86 -5.34
CA TRP A 149 1.47 5.85 -5.59
C TRP A 149 1.83 5.26 -6.96
N MET A 150 1.54 3.99 -7.24
CA MET A 150 2.05 3.31 -8.43
C MET A 150 1.02 3.17 -9.54
N LEU A 151 -0.16 2.66 -9.21
CA LEU A 151 -1.18 2.34 -10.20
C LEU A 151 -1.66 3.57 -10.99
N PRO A 152 -1.88 4.77 -10.39
CA PRO A 152 -2.24 5.97 -11.16
C PRO A 152 -1.20 6.38 -12.19
N HIS A 153 0.10 6.28 -11.87
CA HIS A 153 1.17 6.59 -12.82
C HIS A 153 1.21 5.61 -14.00
N LEU A 154 1.05 4.32 -13.72
CA LEU A 154 1.00 3.27 -14.73
C LEU A 154 -0.24 3.41 -15.61
N MET A 155 -1.41 3.68 -15.02
CA MET A 155 -2.66 3.87 -15.75
C MET A 155 -2.66 5.11 -16.64
N ARG A 156 -2.06 6.22 -16.19
CA ARG A 156 -1.84 7.39 -17.06
C ARG A 156 -0.93 7.07 -18.25
N SER A 157 0.06 6.22 -18.07
CA SER A 157 0.92 5.76 -19.17
C SER A 157 0.15 4.86 -20.14
N MET A 158 -0.70 3.97 -19.61
CA MET A 158 -1.63 3.15 -20.39
C MET A 158 -2.58 4.01 -21.22
N ALA A 159 -3.19 5.03 -20.62
CA ALA A 159 -4.09 5.96 -21.32
C ALA A 159 -3.40 6.72 -22.49
N ARG A 160 -2.08 6.85 -22.46
CA ARG A 160 -1.29 7.40 -23.58
C ARG A 160 -0.95 6.36 -24.66
N GLY A 161 -1.44 5.14 -24.53
CA GLY A 161 -1.30 4.05 -25.51
C GLY A 161 -0.17 3.07 -25.25
N ARG A 162 0.76 3.33 -24.29
CA ARG A 162 1.86 2.41 -23.97
C ARG A 162 2.39 2.59 -22.57
N VAL A 163 2.82 1.50 -21.95
CA VAL A 163 3.55 1.50 -20.68
C VAL A 163 4.78 0.60 -20.79
N TRP A 164 5.91 1.08 -20.23
CA TRP A 164 7.17 0.37 -20.18
C TRP A 164 7.36 -0.26 -18.81
N LEU A 165 7.50 -1.58 -18.75
CA LEU A 165 7.67 -2.30 -17.49
C LEU A 165 8.95 -3.13 -17.50
N PRO A 166 9.70 -3.18 -16.38
CA PRO A 166 10.81 -4.12 -16.21
C PRO A 166 10.33 -5.55 -16.46
N GLY A 167 11.00 -6.29 -17.36
CA GLY A 167 10.61 -7.67 -17.70
C GLY A 167 9.17 -7.81 -18.21
N GLY A 168 8.55 -6.71 -18.67
CA GLY A 168 7.15 -6.67 -19.06
C GLY A 168 6.17 -6.87 -17.92
N GLY A 169 6.60 -6.67 -16.67
CA GLY A 169 5.78 -6.82 -15.47
C GLY A 169 5.37 -8.28 -15.16
N ARG A 170 6.13 -9.26 -15.62
CA ARG A 170 5.78 -10.71 -15.54
C ARG A 170 6.33 -11.41 -14.31
N VAL A 171 7.04 -10.70 -13.45
CA VAL A 171 7.59 -11.28 -12.23
C VAL A 171 6.47 -11.52 -11.23
N MET A 172 6.44 -12.72 -10.65
CA MET A 172 5.42 -13.15 -9.70
C MET A 172 5.62 -12.46 -8.35
N GLN A 173 4.54 -11.93 -7.79
CA GLN A 173 4.50 -11.26 -6.50
C GLN A 173 3.21 -11.62 -5.75
N THR A 174 3.17 -11.43 -4.45
CA THR A 174 1.93 -11.55 -3.69
C THR A 174 1.28 -10.17 -3.58
N PHE A 175 -0.01 -10.13 -3.90
CA PHE A 175 -0.88 -8.96 -3.74
C PHE A 175 -1.89 -9.19 -2.62
N ILE A 176 -2.39 -8.10 -2.05
CA ILE A 176 -3.46 -8.12 -1.05
C ILE A 176 -4.39 -6.92 -1.28
N ALA A 177 -5.69 -7.14 -1.19
CA ALA A 177 -6.66 -6.06 -1.25
C ALA A 177 -6.59 -5.18 0.02
N ALA A 178 -6.73 -3.87 -0.14
CA ALA A 178 -6.68 -2.93 0.99
C ALA A 178 -7.75 -3.23 2.04
N GLU A 179 -8.95 -3.68 1.63
CA GLU A 179 -10.00 -4.14 2.55
C GLU A 179 -9.59 -5.38 3.37
N ASP A 180 -8.79 -6.28 2.78
CA ASP A 180 -8.27 -7.46 3.48
C ASP A 180 -7.20 -7.08 4.51
N VAL A 181 -6.41 -6.03 4.26
CA VAL A 181 -5.52 -5.45 5.28
C VAL A 181 -6.34 -4.90 6.44
N GLY A 182 -7.45 -4.22 6.17
CA GLY A 182 -8.38 -3.76 7.22
C GLY A 182 -8.89 -4.91 8.10
N ARG A 183 -9.29 -6.03 7.49
CA ARG A 183 -9.72 -7.23 8.25
C ARG A 183 -8.57 -7.88 9.01
N ALA A 184 -7.36 -7.86 8.46
CA ALA A 184 -6.16 -8.31 9.19
C ALA A 184 -5.86 -7.41 10.40
N CYS A 185 -6.10 -6.09 10.29
CA CYS A 185 -5.98 -5.15 11.42
C CYS A 185 -6.95 -5.51 12.55
N LEU A 186 -8.19 -5.86 12.22
CA LEU A 186 -9.17 -6.31 13.20
C LEU A 186 -8.72 -7.61 13.89
N ALA A 187 -8.29 -8.62 13.11
CA ALA A 187 -7.79 -9.87 13.64
C ALA A 187 -6.54 -9.67 14.53
N ALA A 188 -5.64 -8.75 14.15
CA ALA A 188 -4.48 -8.41 14.96
C ALA A 188 -4.86 -7.68 16.27
N ALA A 189 -5.90 -6.84 16.24
CA ALA A 189 -6.42 -6.18 17.42
C ALA A 189 -6.92 -7.19 18.46
N ASP A 190 -7.54 -8.28 18.01
CA ASP A 190 -8.13 -9.31 18.88
C ASP A 190 -7.10 -10.38 19.30
N ARG A 191 -6.37 -10.94 18.34
CA ARG A 191 -5.59 -12.18 18.50
C ARG A 191 -4.08 -12.00 18.34
N GLY A 192 -3.63 -10.83 17.86
CA GLY A 192 -2.21 -10.56 17.69
C GLY A 192 -1.44 -10.68 19.00
N LYS A 193 -0.34 -11.39 19.00
CA LYS A 193 0.55 -11.47 20.16
C LYS A 193 1.42 -10.23 20.27
N PRO A 194 1.48 -9.59 21.45
CA PRO A 194 2.35 -8.44 21.66
C PRO A 194 3.80 -8.74 21.28
N GLY A 195 4.44 -7.77 20.66
CA GLY A 195 5.85 -7.87 20.23
C GLY A 195 6.06 -8.65 18.93
N LYS A 196 4.99 -9.12 18.26
CA LYS A 196 5.09 -9.87 17.00
C LYS A 196 4.78 -9.02 15.77
N ALA A 197 5.48 -9.36 14.68
CA ALA A 197 5.17 -8.93 13.32
C ALA A 197 4.59 -10.10 12.51
N TYR A 198 3.50 -9.85 11.79
CA TYR A 198 2.75 -10.80 11.00
C TYR A 198 2.80 -10.42 9.53
N LEU A 199 3.19 -11.36 8.66
CA LEU A 199 3.00 -11.21 7.21
C LEU A 199 1.52 -11.35 6.87
N VAL A 200 1.01 -10.50 5.97
CA VAL A 200 -0.36 -10.61 5.46
C VAL A 200 -0.33 -10.51 3.93
N GLY A 201 -0.76 -11.57 3.28
CA GLY A 201 -0.82 -11.72 1.84
C GLY A 201 -2.21 -12.11 1.37
N GLY A 202 -2.49 -11.89 0.10
CA GLY A 202 -3.72 -12.30 -0.54
C GLY A 202 -3.48 -13.46 -1.50
N PHE A 203 -3.07 -13.13 -2.73
CA PHE A 203 -2.85 -14.08 -3.82
C PHE A 203 -1.60 -13.72 -4.64
N ASP A 204 -1.04 -14.72 -5.31
CA ASP A 204 0.11 -14.51 -6.18
C ASP A 204 -0.35 -14.12 -7.59
N ALA A 205 0.25 -13.05 -8.13
CA ALA A 205 -0.04 -12.52 -9.46
C ALA A 205 1.14 -11.65 -9.96
N THR A 206 0.99 -11.06 -11.14
CA THR A 206 1.97 -10.19 -11.76
C THR A 206 1.45 -8.76 -11.89
N TRP A 207 2.35 -7.78 -12.00
CA TRP A 207 1.97 -6.40 -12.32
C TRP A 207 1.29 -6.29 -13.69
N ARG A 208 1.66 -7.17 -14.64
CA ARG A 208 1.01 -7.23 -15.94
C ARG A 208 -0.47 -7.57 -15.80
N GLU A 209 -0.81 -8.59 -15.03
CA GLU A 209 -2.21 -9.00 -14.79
C GLU A 209 -3.02 -7.88 -14.12
N LEU A 210 -2.45 -7.21 -13.10
CA LEU A 210 -3.10 -6.06 -12.47
C LEU A 210 -3.40 -4.96 -13.50
N LEU A 211 -2.40 -4.60 -14.34
CA LEU A 211 -2.57 -3.53 -15.32
C LEU A 211 -3.54 -3.90 -16.43
N GLU A 212 -3.48 -5.12 -16.94
CA GLU A 212 -4.41 -5.60 -17.97
C GLU A 212 -5.86 -5.64 -17.45
N SER A 213 -6.08 -6.07 -16.19
CA SER A 213 -7.41 -6.05 -15.56
C SER A 213 -7.89 -4.63 -15.31
N SER A 214 -7.02 -3.76 -14.80
CA SER A 214 -7.34 -2.34 -14.57
C SER A 214 -7.62 -1.59 -15.88
N ALA A 215 -6.87 -1.85 -16.94
CA ALA A 215 -7.07 -1.24 -18.25
C ALA A 215 -8.41 -1.66 -18.86
N ARG A 216 -8.76 -2.95 -18.78
CA ARG A 216 -10.09 -3.42 -19.20
C ARG A 216 -11.20 -2.76 -18.42
N ALA A 217 -11.07 -2.64 -17.10
CA ALA A 217 -12.06 -2.01 -16.25
C ALA A 217 -12.24 -0.51 -16.52
N ALA A 218 -11.15 0.18 -16.89
CA ALA A 218 -11.17 1.61 -17.24
C ALA A 218 -11.51 1.88 -18.73
N GLY A 219 -11.69 0.85 -19.57
CA GLY A 219 -11.89 1.02 -21.00
C GLY A 219 -10.67 1.60 -21.74
N VAL A 220 -9.45 1.36 -21.23
CA VAL A 220 -8.20 1.87 -21.78
C VAL A 220 -7.46 0.75 -22.53
N GLY A 221 -7.20 0.97 -23.82
CA GLY A 221 -6.38 0.07 -24.63
C GLY A 221 -4.93 0.55 -24.66
N ALA A 222 -3.97 -0.31 -24.29
CA ALA A 222 -2.56 0.05 -24.33
C ALA A 222 -1.65 -1.15 -24.56
N GLU A 223 -0.45 -0.88 -25.10
CA GLU A 223 0.61 -1.85 -25.26
C GLU A 223 1.51 -1.85 -24.01
N ILE A 224 1.71 -3.02 -23.41
CA ILE A 224 2.70 -3.23 -22.35
C ILE A 224 4.01 -3.66 -23.00
N ILE A 225 4.99 -2.76 -23.02
CA ILE A 225 6.30 -2.98 -23.60
C ILE A 225 7.27 -3.49 -22.53
N SER A 226 7.94 -4.62 -22.84
CA SER A 226 8.96 -5.17 -21.96
C SER A 226 10.27 -4.40 -22.09
N LEU A 227 10.74 -3.86 -20.98
CA LEU A 227 12.06 -3.23 -20.89
C LEU A 227 13.00 -4.16 -20.11
N PRO A 228 14.21 -4.46 -20.62
CA PRO A 228 15.21 -5.20 -19.84
C PRO A 228 15.42 -4.53 -18.47
N TYR A 229 15.49 -5.35 -17.41
CA TYR A 229 15.57 -4.84 -16.03
C TYR A 229 16.73 -3.83 -15.84
N ASP A 230 17.93 -4.16 -16.32
CA ASP A 230 19.11 -3.29 -16.17
C ASP A 230 18.92 -1.93 -16.84
N LEU A 231 18.26 -1.89 -18.01
CA LEU A 231 17.94 -0.66 -18.72
C LEU A 231 16.88 0.16 -17.96
N ALA A 232 15.86 -0.50 -17.41
CA ALA A 232 14.86 0.15 -16.56
C ALA A 232 15.51 0.76 -15.31
N TYR A 233 16.41 0.00 -14.69
CA TYR A 233 17.16 0.44 -13.51
C TYR A 233 18.07 1.65 -13.79
N LEU A 234 18.82 1.60 -14.89
CA LEU A 234 19.67 2.73 -15.31
C LEU A 234 18.86 3.99 -15.58
N ARG A 235 17.72 3.87 -16.27
CA ARG A 235 16.79 5.00 -16.48
C ARG A 235 16.25 5.56 -15.16
N ALA A 236 15.91 4.71 -14.21
CA ALA A 236 15.46 5.15 -12.90
C ALA A 236 16.56 5.88 -12.12
N LEU A 237 17.80 5.40 -12.17
CA LEU A 237 18.95 6.08 -11.57
C LEU A 237 19.17 7.48 -12.17
N THR A 238 19.07 7.62 -13.51
CA THR A 238 19.20 8.92 -14.16
C THR A 238 18.04 9.86 -13.80
N ALA A 239 16.82 9.34 -13.68
CA ALA A 239 15.65 10.11 -13.22
C ALA A 239 15.83 10.59 -11.77
N GLU A 240 16.33 9.74 -10.88
CA GLU A 240 16.63 10.12 -9.50
C GLU A 240 17.76 11.15 -9.38
N ALA A 241 18.79 11.05 -10.22
CA ALA A 241 19.85 12.05 -10.27
C ALA A 241 19.32 13.41 -10.78
N ALA A 242 18.46 13.41 -11.81
CA ALA A 242 17.82 14.62 -12.32
C ALA A 242 16.84 15.24 -11.30
N ALA A 243 16.22 14.42 -10.45
CA ALA A 243 15.33 14.90 -9.39
C ALA A 243 16.06 15.69 -8.29
N ALA A 244 17.35 15.45 -8.08
CA ALA A 244 18.18 16.30 -7.23
C ALA A 244 18.25 17.75 -7.74
N ALA A 245 17.98 17.97 -9.04
CA ALA A 245 17.87 19.27 -9.68
C ALA A 245 16.40 19.78 -9.82
N GLY A 246 15.42 19.14 -9.13
CA GLY A 246 14.01 19.56 -9.12
C GLY A 246 13.11 18.92 -10.17
N ALA A 247 13.60 17.95 -10.95
CA ALA A 247 12.76 17.20 -11.90
C ALA A 247 11.85 16.16 -11.17
N PRO A 248 10.68 15.80 -11.72
CA PRO A 248 9.84 14.76 -11.14
C PRO A 248 10.52 13.37 -11.23
N VAL A 249 10.40 12.58 -10.16
CA VAL A 249 10.99 11.23 -10.09
C VAL A 249 9.92 10.19 -10.42
N TRP A 250 9.83 9.78 -11.67
CA TRP A 250 9.05 8.59 -12.04
C TRP A 250 9.57 7.97 -13.34
N PRO A 251 9.81 6.66 -13.37
CA PRO A 251 9.92 5.79 -12.20
C PRO A 251 11.23 6.01 -11.44
N GLY A 252 11.18 5.91 -10.10
CA GLY A 252 12.39 5.78 -9.29
C GLY A 252 12.88 4.33 -9.21
N VAL A 253 14.09 4.11 -8.69
CA VAL A 253 14.69 2.77 -8.53
C VAL A 253 13.79 1.84 -7.71
N PHE A 254 13.16 2.35 -6.65
CA PHE A 254 12.22 1.56 -5.85
C PHE A 254 11.04 1.02 -6.67
N ALA A 255 10.47 1.81 -7.57
CA ALA A 255 9.39 1.37 -8.45
C ALA A 255 9.85 0.29 -9.44
N VAL A 256 11.08 0.41 -9.97
CA VAL A 256 11.67 -0.61 -10.86
C VAL A 256 11.88 -1.93 -10.13
N ASP A 257 12.41 -1.90 -8.91
CA ASP A 257 12.59 -3.10 -8.08
C ASP A 257 11.24 -3.72 -7.70
N THR A 258 10.27 -2.88 -7.32
CA THR A 258 8.91 -3.32 -6.97
C THR A 258 8.22 -4.08 -8.12
N ILE A 259 8.43 -3.68 -9.37
CA ILE A 259 7.83 -4.37 -10.53
C ILE A 259 8.71 -5.53 -11.03
N GLY A 260 10.02 -5.34 -11.01
CA GLY A 260 10.97 -6.20 -11.72
C GLY A 260 11.57 -7.34 -10.91
N LYS A 261 11.37 -7.37 -9.58
CA LYS A 261 11.93 -8.41 -8.71
C LYS A 261 10.85 -9.25 -8.03
N PRO A 262 11.08 -10.56 -7.79
CA PRO A 262 10.11 -11.42 -7.13
C PRO A 262 9.90 -10.99 -5.68
N HIS A 263 8.64 -11.01 -5.25
CA HIS A 263 8.27 -10.66 -3.88
C HIS A 263 7.02 -11.45 -3.46
N GLN A 264 7.17 -12.77 -3.33
CA GLN A 264 6.10 -13.64 -2.87
C GLN A 264 6.23 -13.88 -1.38
N VAL A 265 5.10 -13.89 -0.66
CA VAL A 265 5.05 -14.15 0.78
C VAL A 265 4.33 -15.47 1.08
N ASP A 266 4.75 -16.15 2.14
CA ASP A 266 4.01 -17.23 2.76
C ASP A 266 3.52 -16.75 4.13
N ASP A 267 2.27 -16.36 4.20
CA ASP A 267 1.59 -15.85 5.38
C ASP A 267 0.79 -16.94 6.13
N SER A 268 1.04 -18.21 5.83
CA SER A 268 0.31 -19.34 6.41
C SER A 268 0.38 -19.40 7.93
N HIS A 269 1.49 -18.95 8.52
CA HIS A 269 1.65 -18.83 9.96
C HIS A 269 0.74 -17.74 10.54
N SER A 270 0.76 -16.54 9.96
CA SER A 270 -0.09 -15.42 10.36
C SER A 270 -1.57 -15.76 10.25
N ARG A 271 -1.99 -16.41 9.15
CA ARG A 271 -3.39 -16.85 8.97
C ARG A 271 -3.86 -17.76 10.08
N ARG A 272 -3.05 -18.75 10.49
CA ARG A 272 -3.39 -19.64 11.60
C ARG A 272 -3.42 -18.91 12.93
N GLU A 273 -2.42 -18.10 13.25
CA GLU A 273 -2.29 -17.45 14.55
C GLU A 273 -3.34 -16.36 14.76
N LEU A 274 -3.63 -15.57 13.73
CA LEU A 274 -4.67 -14.54 13.76
C LEU A 274 -6.08 -15.09 13.48
N THR A 275 -6.22 -16.36 13.07
CA THR A 275 -7.48 -16.94 12.59
C THR A 275 -8.10 -16.04 11.52
N TRP A 276 -7.31 -15.67 10.51
CA TRP A 276 -7.66 -14.72 9.48
C TRP A 276 -7.36 -15.31 8.10
N SER A 277 -8.12 -14.88 7.11
CA SER A 277 -7.84 -15.18 5.70
C SER A 277 -8.32 -14.05 4.80
N PRO A 278 -7.63 -13.79 3.66
CA PRO A 278 -8.11 -12.84 2.67
C PRO A 278 -9.42 -13.32 2.03
N SER A 279 -10.29 -12.39 1.64
CA SER A 279 -11.50 -12.69 0.86
C SER A 279 -11.30 -12.52 -0.62
N VAL A 280 -10.34 -11.68 -1.01
CA VAL A 280 -10.04 -11.39 -2.40
C VAL A 280 -8.94 -12.33 -2.88
N GLY A 281 -9.26 -13.19 -3.86
CA GLY A 281 -8.36 -14.18 -4.41
C GLY A 281 -7.86 -13.86 -5.83
N SER A 282 -8.35 -12.78 -6.46
CA SER A 282 -7.90 -12.31 -7.77
C SER A 282 -8.22 -10.83 -7.98
N PHE A 283 -7.59 -10.20 -8.98
CA PHE A 283 -7.88 -8.81 -9.33
C PHE A 283 -9.32 -8.62 -9.82
N GLU A 284 -9.87 -9.58 -10.55
CA GLU A 284 -11.20 -9.52 -11.15
C GLU A 284 -12.30 -9.29 -10.10
N GLN A 285 -12.12 -9.83 -8.89
CA GLN A 285 -13.11 -9.68 -7.81
C GLN A 285 -13.26 -8.22 -7.34
N LEU A 286 -12.20 -7.41 -7.46
CA LEU A 286 -12.21 -6.00 -7.09
C LEU A 286 -12.44 -5.04 -8.27
N MET A 287 -12.35 -5.53 -9.51
CA MET A 287 -12.47 -4.66 -10.68
C MET A 287 -13.76 -3.83 -10.77
N PRO A 288 -14.95 -4.30 -10.33
CA PRO A 288 -16.14 -3.46 -10.30
C PRO A 288 -15.98 -2.19 -9.43
N GLN A 289 -15.32 -2.31 -8.27
CA GLN A 289 -15.03 -1.18 -7.38
C GLN A 289 -13.88 -0.32 -7.94
N MET A 290 -12.87 -0.97 -8.50
CA MET A 290 -11.73 -0.31 -9.14
C MET A 290 -12.15 0.52 -10.36
N ALA A 291 -13.12 0.05 -11.17
CA ALA A 291 -13.55 0.73 -12.40
C ALA A 291 -14.06 2.15 -12.11
N ALA A 292 -14.88 2.34 -11.07
CA ALA A 292 -15.38 3.65 -10.68
C ALA A 292 -14.23 4.60 -10.36
N TRP A 293 -13.33 4.17 -9.46
CA TRP A 293 -12.16 4.96 -9.07
C TRP A 293 -11.20 5.23 -10.24
N LEU A 294 -10.92 4.23 -11.10
CA LEU A 294 -10.03 4.39 -12.25
C LEU A 294 -10.57 5.41 -13.26
N SER A 295 -11.90 5.50 -13.42
CA SER A 295 -12.53 6.48 -14.31
C SER A 295 -12.42 7.92 -13.81
N GLU A 296 -12.20 8.11 -12.52
CA GLU A 296 -12.01 9.42 -11.88
C GLU A 296 -10.53 9.88 -11.90
N LEU A 297 -9.59 8.99 -12.27
CA LEU A 297 -8.18 9.34 -12.29
C LEU A 297 -7.88 10.36 -13.40
N PRO A 298 -7.30 11.53 -13.09
CA PRO A 298 -6.93 12.52 -14.09
C PRO A 298 -6.01 11.93 -15.16
N GLY A 299 -6.40 12.06 -16.42
CA GLY A 299 -5.67 11.56 -17.58
C GLY A 299 -5.80 10.06 -17.85
N VAL A 300 -6.77 9.39 -17.23
CA VAL A 300 -7.18 7.99 -17.49
C VAL A 300 -8.57 7.92 -18.15
N GLU A 301 -9.15 9.06 -18.51
CA GLU A 301 -10.44 9.13 -19.20
C GLU A 301 -10.43 8.19 -20.42
N GLY A 302 -11.23 7.12 -20.34
CA GLY A 302 -11.37 6.16 -21.43
C GLY A 302 -11.76 6.92 -22.71
N ARG A 303 -11.14 6.61 -23.84
CA ARG A 303 -11.68 7.04 -25.13
C ARG A 303 -13.08 6.45 -25.23
N ARG A 304 -14.10 7.26 -24.99
CA ARG A 304 -15.46 6.91 -25.43
C ARG A 304 -15.31 6.58 -26.91
N GLU A 305 -15.71 5.37 -27.32
CA GLU A 305 -15.81 5.07 -28.75
C GLU A 305 -16.57 6.23 -29.40
N PRO A 306 -16.07 6.79 -30.52
CA PRO A 306 -16.81 7.81 -31.21
C PRO A 306 -18.20 7.22 -31.50
N GLU A 307 -19.25 7.88 -31.01
CA GLU A 307 -20.63 7.54 -31.32
C GLU A 307 -20.69 7.20 -32.84
N ALA A 308 -21.14 5.99 -33.14
CA ALA A 308 -21.25 5.54 -34.50
C ALA A 308 -22.09 6.60 -35.25
N ILE A 309 -21.47 7.35 -36.14
CA ILE A 309 -22.12 8.34 -36.98
C ILE A 309 -23.15 7.56 -37.78
N SER A 310 -24.42 7.67 -37.37
CA SER A 310 -25.54 7.13 -38.15
C SER A 310 -25.43 7.66 -39.55
N PRO A 311 -25.49 6.82 -40.60
CA PRO A 311 -25.40 7.30 -41.97
C PRO A 311 -26.57 8.25 -42.23
N PRO A 312 -26.35 9.34 -42.98
CA PRO A 312 -27.39 10.29 -43.29
C PRO A 312 -28.53 9.58 -44.04
N ASN A 313 -29.73 9.74 -43.51
CA ASN A 313 -30.96 9.22 -44.07
C ASN A 313 -31.14 9.80 -45.52
N ARG A 314 -30.83 9.01 -46.53
CA ARG A 314 -31.14 9.36 -47.92
C ARG A 314 -32.65 9.18 -48.12
N SER A 315 -33.41 10.23 -47.86
CA SER A 315 -34.76 10.36 -48.39
C SER A 315 -34.66 10.54 -49.90
N LEU A 316 -35.03 9.53 -50.64
CA LEU A 316 -35.34 9.62 -52.07
C LEU A 316 -36.65 10.35 -52.21
N SER A 317 -36.61 11.48 -52.83
CA SER A 317 -37.74 12.11 -53.53
C SER A 317 -37.50 12.07 -55.04
#